data_098445e1c96ab36d10e5b6fc495f07a6
#
_entry.id   098445e1c96ab36d10e5b6fc495f07a6
#
_cell.length_a   1.000
_cell.length_b   1.000
_cell.length_c   1.000
_cell.angle_alpha   90.00
_cell.angle_beta   90.00
_cell.angle_gamma   90.00
#
_symmetry.space_group_name_H-M   'P 1'
#
loop_
_entity.id
_entity.type
_entity.pdbx_description
1 polymer ?
#
loop_
_entity_poly.entity_id
_entity_poly.type
_entity_poly.pdbx_seq_one_letter_code
_entity_poly.pdbx_strand_id
1 'polypeptide(L)'
;MSNAPPPLPRLFHHRWSVPVLAELGRGSGDRFVNLSRRLDIGRESLRRTLDWLVEQGLVARNPGYGHPLRPEYVLTARGAELAPACSQLMFALDALQAEHVGLNKWSMPIVAALDELGDGRFGQLRDRLLPISPRALTLALKALSDAGLVERRVVDGFPPSTLYRLSRRARPIRPPLRRMAVA
;
A
#
# COMPACT_ATOMS: atom_id res chain seq x y z
N MET A 1 -22.41 1.54 7.43
CA MET A 1 -21.13 1.25 6.73
C MET A 1 -20.03 1.90 7.55
N SER A 2 -19.01 1.15 7.95
CA SER A 2 -17.92 1.69 8.78
C SER A 2 -17.21 2.83 8.05
N ASN A 3 -17.08 3.98 8.69
CA ASN A 3 -16.43 5.17 8.12
C ASN A 3 -14.89 5.10 8.21
N ALA A 4 -14.34 4.03 8.79
CA ALA A 4 -12.91 3.81 8.91
C ALA A 4 -12.29 3.38 7.56
N PRO A 5 -11.06 3.82 7.23
CA PRO A 5 -10.36 3.39 6.04
C PRO A 5 -10.14 1.87 6.06
N PRO A 6 -10.01 1.22 4.90
CA PRO A 6 -9.66 -0.18 4.87
C PRO A 6 -8.31 -0.37 5.57
N PRO A 7 -8.15 -1.41 6.42
CA PRO A 7 -6.87 -1.70 7.05
C PRO A 7 -5.79 -1.89 5.99
N LEU A 8 -4.54 -1.54 6.30
CA LEU A 8 -3.42 -1.59 5.35
C LEU A 8 -3.35 -2.88 4.52
N PRO A 9 -3.53 -4.10 5.11
CA PRO A 9 -3.52 -5.33 4.31
C PRO A 9 -4.61 -5.39 3.23
N ARG A 10 -5.76 -4.74 3.44
CA ARG A 10 -6.82 -4.64 2.43
C ARG A 10 -6.46 -3.62 1.36
N LEU A 11 -5.93 -2.46 1.75
CA LEU A 11 -5.53 -1.42 0.81
C LEU A 11 -4.43 -1.90 -0.14
N PHE A 12 -3.46 -2.67 0.35
CA PHE A 12 -2.39 -3.26 -0.46
C PHE A 12 -2.77 -4.62 -1.09
N HIS A 13 -4.04 -5.06 -0.97
CA HIS A 13 -4.48 -6.29 -1.64
C HIS A 13 -4.39 -6.18 -3.16
N HIS A 14 -4.76 -5.04 -3.70
CA HIS A 14 -4.54 -4.70 -5.10
C HIS A 14 -3.30 -3.81 -5.20
N ARG A 15 -2.30 -4.27 -5.92
CA ARG A 15 -1.02 -3.57 -6.12
C ARG A 15 -1.18 -2.10 -6.52
N TRP A 16 -2.22 -1.80 -7.30
CA TRP A 16 -2.43 -0.49 -7.91
C TRP A 16 -3.35 0.44 -7.11
N SER A 17 -3.88 0.02 -5.96
CA SER A 17 -4.77 0.86 -5.16
C SER A 17 -4.12 2.16 -4.73
N VAL A 18 -2.93 2.08 -4.14
CA VAL A 18 -2.18 3.24 -3.68
C VAL A 18 -1.73 4.14 -4.84
N PRO A 19 -1.13 3.62 -5.93
CA PRO A 19 -0.83 4.43 -7.12
C PRO A 19 -2.04 5.14 -7.72
N VAL A 20 -3.20 4.46 -7.84
CA VAL A 20 -4.43 5.07 -8.38
C VAL A 20 -4.95 6.19 -7.47
N LEU A 21 -4.99 5.99 -6.15
CA LEU A 21 -5.39 7.02 -5.20
C LEU A 21 -4.44 8.22 -5.24
N ALA A 22 -3.14 7.99 -5.31
CA ALA A 22 -2.14 9.03 -5.44
C ALA A 22 -2.32 9.85 -6.73
N GLU A 23 -2.59 9.18 -7.86
CA GLU A 23 -2.77 9.84 -9.14
C GLU A 23 -4.08 10.64 -9.19
N LEU A 24 -5.18 10.09 -8.71
CA LEU A 24 -6.46 10.81 -8.61
C LEU A 24 -6.37 12.02 -7.66
N GLY A 25 -5.52 11.96 -6.64
CA GLY A 25 -5.27 13.06 -5.71
C GLY A 25 -4.54 14.26 -6.31
N ARG A 26 -3.98 14.14 -7.51
CA ARG A 26 -3.30 15.24 -8.23
C ARG A 26 -4.28 16.19 -8.95
N GLY A 27 -5.53 15.76 -9.13
CA GLY A 27 -6.54 16.53 -9.88
C GLY A 27 -7.95 16.34 -9.33
N SER A 28 -8.94 16.84 -10.05
CA SER A 28 -10.36 16.75 -9.71
C SER A 28 -11.03 15.44 -10.18
N GLY A 29 -10.27 14.53 -10.75
CA GLY A 29 -10.73 13.27 -11.32
C GLY A 29 -10.00 12.95 -12.64
N ASP A 30 -10.18 11.73 -13.12
CA ASP A 30 -9.57 11.32 -14.39
C ASP A 30 -10.34 10.20 -15.08
N ARG A 31 -10.07 10.05 -16.37
CA ARG A 31 -10.63 9.01 -17.22
C ARG A 31 -9.79 7.75 -17.17
N PHE A 32 -10.44 6.61 -17.37
CA PHE A 32 -9.78 5.29 -17.38
C PHE A 32 -8.54 5.26 -18.30
N VAL A 33 -8.64 5.81 -19.51
CA VAL A 33 -7.54 5.78 -20.49
C VAL A 33 -6.33 6.59 -20.01
N ASN A 34 -6.56 7.73 -19.36
CA ASN A 34 -5.48 8.56 -18.83
C ASN A 34 -4.78 7.89 -17.67
N LEU A 35 -5.55 7.32 -16.72
CA LEU A 35 -5.01 6.55 -15.60
C LEU A 35 -4.17 5.37 -16.09
N SER A 36 -4.69 4.59 -17.07
CA SER A 36 -3.96 3.46 -17.65
C SER A 36 -2.62 3.90 -18.25
N ARG A 37 -2.60 5.02 -18.97
CA ARG A 37 -1.38 5.54 -19.61
C ARG A 37 -0.39 6.10 -18.60
N ARG A 38 -0.85 6.93 -17.62
CA ARG A 38 0.06 7.56 -16.65
C ARG A 38 0.68 6.57 -15.68
N LEU A 39 -0.07 5.55 -15.29
CA LEU A 39 0.41 4.52 -14.36
C LEU A 39 1.08 3.33 -15.07
N ASP A 40 1.09 3.33 -16.40
CA ASP A 40 1.55 2.18 -17.21
C ASP A 40 0.94 0.85 -16.73
N ILE A 41 -0.36 0.86 -16.50
CA ILE A 41 -1.11 -0.29 -15.99
C ILE A 41 -2.00 -0.91 -17.06
N GLY A 42 -1.96 -2.23 -17.18
CA GLY A 42 -2.85 -2.97 -18.07
C GLY A 42 -4.33 -2.76 -17.72
N ARG A 43 -5.18 -2.69 -18.75
CA ARG A 43 -6.61 -2.36 -18.65
C ARG A 43 -7.38 -3.21 -17.64
N GLU A 44 -7.13 -4.52 -17.62
CA GLU A 44 -7.82 -5.44 -16.71
C GLU A 44 -7.42 -5.21 -15.24
N SER A 45 -6.12 -4.98 -14.99
CA SER A 45 -5.63 -4.67 -13.64
C SER A 45 -6.18 -3.33 -13.13
N LEU A 46 -6.24 -2.31 -14.00
CA LEU A 46 -6.83 -1.02 -13.64
C LEU A 46 -8.32 -1.16 -13.36
N ARG A 47 -9.06 -1.89 -14.20
CA ARG A 47 -10.49 -2.13 -14.00
C ARG A 47 -10.77 -2.76 -12.64
N ARG A 48 -10.12 -3.88 -12.32
CA ARG A 48 -10.26 -4.55 -11.02
C ARG A 48 -9.93 -3.64 -9.84
N THR A 49 -8.88 -2.83 -9.99
CA THR A 49 -8.47 -1.88 -8.95
C THR A 49 -9.53 -0.80 -8.74
N LEU A 50 -10.04 -0.21 -9.82
CA LEU A 50 -11.06 0.83 -9.75
C LEU A 50 -12.39 0.28 -9.22
N ASP A 51 -12.83 -0.89 -9.68
CA ASP A 51 -14.03 -1.55 -9.17
C ASP A 51 -13.92 -1.78 -7.66
N TRP A 52 -12.78 -2.30 -7.19
CA TRP A 52 -12.54 -2.48 -5.77
C TRP A 52 -12.51 -1.16 -5.00
N LEU A 53 -11.86 -0.10 -5.52
CA LEU A 53 -11.82 1.22 -4.87
C LEU A 53 -13.22 1.84 -4.77
N VAL A 54 -14.08 1.60 -5.75
CA VAL A 54 -15.49 2.03 -5.72
C VAL A 54 -16.26 1.24 -4.66
N GLU A 55 -16.08 -0.08 -4.57
CA GLU A 55 -16.69 -0.91 -3.52
C GLU A 55 -16.26 -0.48 -2.11
N GLN A 56 -14.99 -0.05 -1.96
CA GLN A 56 -14.51 0.47 -0.68
C GLN A 56 -14.98 1.90 -0.39
N GLY A 57 -15.67 2.55 -1.32
CA GLY A 57 -16.15 3.93 -1.17
C GLY A 57 -15.00 4.96 -1.13
N LEU A 58 -13.85 4.66 -1.77
CA LEU A 58 -12.71 5.57 -1.88
C LEU A 58 -12.74 6.36 -3.20
N VAL A 59 -13.35 5.78 -4.21
CA VAL A 59 -13.51 6.36 -5.55
C VAL A 59 -14.98 6.29 -5.93
N ALA A 60 -15.46 7.29 -6.64
CA ALA A 60 -16.77 7.29 -7.28
C ALA A 60 -16.61 7.34 -8.80
N ARG A 61 -17.54 6.71 -9.49
CA ARG A 61 -17.62 6.78 -10.95
C ARG A 61 -18.65 7.84 -11.34
N ASN A 62 -18.18 8.93 -11.93
CA ASN A 62 -19.04 9.93 -12.54
C ASN A 62 -19.39 9.47 -13.96
N PRO A 63 -20.67 9.44 -14.38
CA PRO A 63 -21.06 9.04 -15.73
C PRO A 63 -20.40 9.89 -16.84
N GLY A 64 -19.94 11.11 -16.52
CA GLY A 64 -19.31 12.02 -17.46
C GLY A 64 -20.33 12.86 -18.25
N TYR A 65 -19.82 13.68 -19.17
CA TYR A 65 -20.61 14.57 -20.02
C TYR A 65 -20.37 14.27 -21.51
N GLY A 66 -21.36 14.54 -22.34
CA GLY A 66 -21.29 14.44 -23.81
C GLY A 66 -21.66 13.05 -24.38
N HIS A 67 -21.66 12.95 -25.72
CA HIS A 67 -21.86 11.71 -26.46
C HIS A 67 -20.60 11.38 -27.29
N PRO A 68 -20.02 10.16 -27.13
CA PRO A 68 -20.37 9.12 -26.17
C PRO A 68 -20.00 9.53 -24.74
N LEU A 69 -20.77 9.07 -23.74
CA LEU A 69 -20.48 9.28 -22.33
C LEU A 69 -19.07 8.75 -22.00
N ARG A 70 -18.26 9.62 -21.40
CA ARG A 70 -16.88 9.27 -21.01
C ARG A 70 -16.80 9.31 -19.49
N PRO A 71 -16.99 8.17 -18.80
CA PRO A 71 -16.99 8.13 -17.35
C PRO A 71 -15.64 8.57 -16.79
N GLU A 72 -15.70 9.33 -15.72
CA GLU A 72 -14.55 9.79 -14.96
C GLU A 72 -14.57 9.13 -13.59
N TYR A 73 -13.39 8.91 -13.03
CA TYR A 73 -13.21 8.44 -11.67
C TYR A 73 -12.75 9.59 -10.81
N VAL A 74 -13.45 9.83 -9.71
CA VAL A 74 -13.18 10.92 -8.77
C VAL A 74 -13.00 10.35 -7.37
N LEU A 75 -12.18 10.99 -6.54
CA LEU A 75 -12.08 10.61 -5.14
C LEU A 75 -13.38 10.97 -4.40
N THR A 76 -13.81 10.09 -3.52
CA THR A 76 -14.80 10.44 -2.48
C THR A 76 -14.11 11.27 -1.39
N ALA A 77 -14.87 11.80 -0.41
CA ALA A 77 -14.28 12.48 0.75
C ALA A 77 -13.22 11.58 1.44
N ARG A 78 -13.55 10.30 1.67
CA ARG A 78 -12.61 9.31 2.25
C ARG A 78 -11.37 9.07 1.38
N GLY A 79 -11.55 8.99 0.07
CA GLY A 79 -10.43 8.85 -0.86
C GLY A 79 -9.53 10.08 -0.84
N ALA A 80 -10.12 11.28 -0.76
CA ALA A 80 -9.39 12.55 -0.69
C ALA A 80 -8.57 12.69 0.61
N GLU A 81 -9.04 12.15 1.73
CA GLU A 81 -8.29 12.08 2.99
C GLU A 81 -7.06 11.18 2.89
N LEU A 82 -7.16 10.06 2.17
CA LEU A 82 -6.06 9.10 1.98
C LEU A 82 -5.05 9.53 0.91
N ALA A 83 -5.48 10.22 -0.13
CA ALA A 83 -4.67 10.52 -1.30
C ALA A 83 -3.35 11.25 -1.00
N PRO A 84 -3.25 12.22 -0.06
CA PRO A 84 -1.98 12.84 0.29
C PRO A 84 -0.96 11.85 0.87
N ALA A 85 -1.41 10.92 1.72
CA ALA A 85 -0.54 9.89 2.29
C ALA A 85 -0.11 8.87 1.22
N CYS A 86 -1.01 8.51 0.28
CA CYS A 86 -0.68 7.68 -0.87
C CYS A 86 0.39 8.36 -1.75
N SER A 87 0.23 9.65 -2.07
CA SER A 87 1.20 10.40 -2.87
C SER A 87 2.58 10.48 -2.20
N GLN A 88 2.61 10.70 -0.89
CA GLN A 88 3.88 10.74 -0.13
C GLN A 88 4.54 9.38 -0.06
N LEU A 89 3.75 8.30 0.08
CA LEU A 89 4.29 6.94 0.04
C LEU A 89 4.88 6.61 -1.34
N MET A 90 4.17 6.96 -2.42
CA MET A 90 4.68 6.76 -3.78
C MET A 90 5.99 7.52 -4.00
N PHE A 91 6.05 8.79 -3.60
CA PHE A 91 7.28 9.59 -3.69
C PHE A 91 8.44 8.96 -2.90
N ALA A 92 8.16 8.46 -1.68
CA ALA A 92 9.19 7.81 -0.87
C ALA A 92 9.67 6.49 -1.48
N LEU A 93 8.77 5.68 -2.04
CA LEU A 93 9.12 4.42 -2.70
C LEU A 93 9.93 4.64 -3.98
N ASP A 94 9.57 5.65 -4.78
CA ASP A 94 10.28 6.04 -5.99
C ASP A 94 11.71 6.50 -5.65
N ALA A 95 11.87 7.44 -4.71
CA ALA A 95 13.16 7.91 -4.24
C ALA A 95 14.07 6.79 -3.69
N LEU A 96 13.47 5.73 -3.18
CA LEU A 96 14.17 4.53 -2.70
C LEU A 96 14.33 3.45 -3.78
N GLN A 97 13.79 3.63 -4.98
CA GLN A 97 13.71 2.61 -6.03
C GLN A 97 13.11 1.29 -5.50
N ALA A 98 12.11 1.38 -4.64
CA ALA A 98 11.53 0.28 -3.89
C ALA A 98 10.06 -0.01 -4.23
N GLU A 99 9.49 0.59 -5.30
CA GLU A 99 8.09 0.40 -5.70
C GLU A 99 7.76 -1.07 -5.99
N HIS A 100 8.68 -1.78 -6.64
CA HIS A 100 8.51 -3.18 -7.00
C HIS A 100 8.31 -4.09 -5.78
N VAL A 101 8.88 -3.74 -4.64
CA VAL A 101 8.71 -4.44 -3.36
C VAL A 101 7.59 -3.78 -2.54
N GLY A 102 7.58 -2.45 -2.43
CA GLY A 102 6.66 -1.69 -1.59
C GLY A 102 5.19 -1.91 -1.94
N LEU A 103 4.88 -2.06 -3.22
CA LEU A 103 3.51 -2.28 -3.70
C LEU A 103 3.04 -3.74 -3.61
N ASN A 104 3.84 -4.66 -3.07
CA ASN A 104 3.38 -6.02 -2.81
C ASN A 104 2.47 -6.05 -1.58
N LYS A 105 1.46 -6.93 -1.63
CA LYS A 105 0.38 -7.05 -0.64
C LYS A 105 0.81 -6.92 0.83
N TRP A 106 1.90 -7.57 1.20
CA TRP A 106 2.31 -7.68 2.59
C TRP A 106 3.47 -6.76 2.98
N SER A 107 4.11 -6.10 2.01
CA SER A 107 5.31 -5.30 2.28
C SER A 107 5.03 -4.14 3.22
N MET A 108 4.10 -3.27 2.87
CA MET A 108 3.77 -2.11 3.70
C MET A 108 3.06 -2.46 5.02
N PRO A 109 2.16 -3.45 5.06
CA PRO A 109 1.66 -3.98 6.33
C PRO A 109 2.76 -4.48 7.28
N ILE A 110 3.79 -5.17 6.77
CA ILE A 110 4.94 -5.60 7.57
C ILE A 110 5.75 -4.39 8.06
N VAL A 111 6.00 -3.40 7.18
CA VAL A 111 6.70 -2.16 7.56
C VAL A 111 5.95 -1.44 8.67
N ALA A 112 4.63 -1.31 8.57
CA ALA A 112 3.80 -0.70 9.61
C ALA A 112 3.85 -1.47 10.93
N ALA A 113 3.75 -2.80 10.88
CA ALA A 113 3.84 -3.64 12.08
C ALA A 113 5.21 -3.52 12.77
N LEU A 114 6.30 -3.47 11.99
CA LEU A 114 7.65 -3.25 12.53
C LEU A 114 7.85 -1.83 13.05
N ASP A 115 7.19 -0.83 12.46
CA ASP A 115 7.24 0.54 12.97
C ASP A 115 6.61 0.69 14.35
N GLU A 116 5.57 -0.09 14.64
CA GLU A 116 4.92 -0.12 15.95
C GLU A 116 5.67 -0.97 16.98
N LEU A 117 6.24 -2.11 16.55
CA LEU A 117 6.93 -3.05 17.45
C LEU A 117 8.36 -2.61 17.77
N GLY A 118 8.99 -1.80 16.91
CA GLY A 118 10.45 -1.56 16.95
C GLY A 118 11.21 -2.77 16.42
N ASP A 119 11.38 -3.81 17.24
CA ASP A 119 11.93 -5.12 16.86
C ASP A 119 10.81 -6.16 16.89
N GLY A 120 10.64 -6.94 15.82
CA GLY A 120 9.61 -7.98 15.69
C GLY A 120 10.18 -9.36 15.47
N ARG A 121 9.68 -10.36 16.20
CA ARG A 121 9.94 -11.78 15.90
C ARG A 121 8.97 -12.27 14.83
N PHE A 122 9.36 -13.31 14.10
CA PHE A 122 8.52 -13.91 13.06
C PHE A 122 7.10 -14.24 13.55
N GLY A 123 6.98 -14.88 14.71
CA GLY A 123 5.67 -15.24 15.29
C GLY A 123 4.82 -14.01 15.60
N GLN A 124 5.40 -12.96 16.20
CA GLN A 124 4.70 -11.70 16.52
C GLN A 124 4.17 -11.03 15.23
N LEU A 125 4.99 -10.98 14.17
CA LEU A 125 4.58 -10.42 12.89
C LEU A 125 3.47 -11.23 12.25
N ARG A 126 3.57 -12.57 12.28
CA ARG A 126 2.52 -13.46 11.77
C ARG A 126 1.20 -13.24 12.48
N ASP A 127 1.22 -13.24 13.81
CA ASP A 127 -0.01 -13.14 14.62
C ASP A 127 -0.67 -11.77 14.45
N ARG A 128 0.12 -10.70 14.29
CA ARG A 128 -0.38 -9.34 14.05
C ARG A 128 -0.94 -9.14 12.63
N LEU A 129 -0.45 -9.90 11.66
CA LEU A 129 -0.78 -9.76 10.24
C LEU A 129 -1.72 -10.86 9.72
N LEU A 130 -2.37 -11.59 10.62
CA LEU A 130 -3.36 -12.59 10.18
C LEU A 130 -4.35 -11.99 9.17
N PRO A 131 -4.67 -12.71 8.08
CA PRO A 131 -4.40 -14.14 7.81
C PRO A 131 -3.15 -14.40 6.92
N ILE A 132 -2.03 -13.75 7.15
CA ILE A 132 -0.80 -14.01 6.40
C ILE A 132 -0.32 -15.45 6.62
N SER A 133 -0.01 -16.17 5.54
CA SER A 133 0.61 -17.50 5.65
C SER A 133 2.10 -17.38 6.02
N PRO A 134 2.69 -18.37 6.73
CA PRO A 134 4.12 -18.38 7.03
C PRO A 134 5.01 -18.22 5.79
N ARG A 135 4.64 -18.86 4.69
CA ARG A 135 5.36 -18.75 3.41
C ARG A 135 5.31 -17.33 2.86
N ALA A 136 4.14 -16.69 2.88
CA ALA A 136 3.97 -15.31 2.39
C ALA A 136 4.78 -14.32 3.25
N LEU A 137 4.77 -14.50 4.58
CA LEU A 137 5.56 -13.67 5.49
C LEU A 137 7.07 -13.85 5.24
N THR A 138 7.55 -15.08 5.09
CA THR A 138 8.96 -15.36 4.78
C THR A 138 9.40 -14.68 3.48
N LEU A 139 8.61 -14.82 2.41
CA LEU A 139 8.92 -14.21 1.11
C LEU A 139 8.90 -12.68 1.17
N ALA A 140 7.93 -12.11 1.87
CA ALA A 140 7.82 -10.65 2.00
C ALA A 140 8.97 -10.07 2.85
N LEU A 141 9.34 -10.72 3.98
CA LEU A 141 10.47 -10.32 4.80
C LEU A 141 11.79 -10.42 4.03
N LYS A 142 11.96 -11.49 3.22
CA LYS A 142 13.12 -11.63 2.35
C LYS A 142 13.19 -10.48 1.35
N ALA A 143 12.11 -10.21 0.62
CA ALA A 143 12.07 -9.15 -0.37
C ALA A 143 12.34 -7.77 0.26
N LEU A 144 11.79 -7.48 1.44
CA LEU A 144 12.05 -6.24 2.17
C LEU A 144 13.50 -6.15 2.66
N SER A 145 14.12 -7.28 3.04
CA SER A 145 15.53 -7.32 3.45
C SER A 145 16.44 -7.14 2.24
N ASP A 146 16.16 -7.79 1.11
CA ASP A 146 16.91 -7.65 -0.14
C ASP A 146 16.85 -6.19 -0.66
N ALA A 147 15.71 -5.51 -0.48
CA ALA A 147 15.55 -4.08 -0.78
C ALA A 147 16.19 -3.15 0.27
N GLY A 148 16.76 -3.68 1.32
CA GLY A 148 17.40 -2.92 2.40
C GLY A 148 16.43 -2.11 3.27
N LEU A 149 15.13 -2.44 3.26
CA LEU A 149 14.10 -1.76 4.08
C LEU A 149 13.96 -2.40 5.45
N VAL A 150 14.28 -3.69 5.57
CA VAL A 150 14.23 -4.46 6.81
C VAL A 150 15.60 -5.08 7.07
N GLU A 151 16.07 -5.01 8.30
CA GLU A 151 17.26 -5.71 8.79
C GLU A 151 16.85 -6.97 9.53
N ARG A 152 17.55 -8.07 9.23
CA ARG A 152 17.41 -9.35 9.91
C ARG A 152 18.60 -9.56 10.83
N ARG A 153 18.35 -9.78 12.12
CA ARG A 153 19.37 -10.05 13.12
C ARG A 153 19.10 -11.40 13.78
N VAL A 154 20.10 -12.25 13.82
CA VAL A 154 20.06 -13.46 14.64
C VAL A 154 20.50 -13.07 16.05
N VAL A 155 19.73 -13.44 17.05
CA VAL A 155 20.04 -13.23 18.45
C VAL A 155 20.45 -14.58 19.02
N ASP A 156 21.65 -14.62 19.58
CA ASP A 156 22.16 -15.80 20.26
C ASP A 156 21.30 -16.11 21.48
N GLY A 157 20.97 -17.38 21.64
CA GLY A 157 20.11 -17.88 22.73
C GLY A 157 19.78 -19.34 22.49
N PHE A 158 19.15 -19.98 23.47
CA PHE A 158 18.77 -21.39 23.31
C PHE A 158 17.24 -21.52 23.47
N PRO A 159 16.49 -21.72 22.38
CA PRO A 159 16.88 -21.77 20.97
C PRO A 159 17.23 -20.38 20.39
N PRO A 160 18.06 -20.30 19.33
CA PRO A 160 18.38 -19.04 18.66
C PRO A 160 17.13 -18.42 18.08
N SER A 161 17.02 -17.08 18.14
CA SER A 161 15.86 -16.36 17.62
C SER A 161 16.25 -15.35 16.54
N THR A 162 15.32 -15.05 15.65
CA THR A 162 15.52 -14.03 14.62
C THR A 162 14.63 -12.82 14.92
N LEU A 163 15.24 -11.64 14.94
CA LEU A 163 14.58 -10.35 15.02
C LEU A 163 14.63 -9.64 13.68
N TYR A 164 13.55 -8.95 13.37
CA TYR A 164 13.42 -8.08 12.21
C TYR A 164 13.16 -6.67 12.71
N ARG A 165 13.81 -5.68 12.11
CA ARG A 165 13.58 -4.27 12.40
C ARG A 165 13.64 -3.44 11.12
N LEU A 166 13.06 -2.24 11.15
CA LEU A 166 13.19 -1.31 10.06
C LEU A 166 14.63 -0.76 9.99
N SER A 167 15.17 -0.76 8.79
CA SER A 167 16.45 -0.08 8.52
C SER A 167 16.28 1.44 8.55
N ARG A 168 17.39 2.16 8.58
CA ARG A 168 17.37 3.64 8.43
C ARG A 168 16.82 4.05 7.06
N ARG A 169 17.01 3.22 6.04
CA ARG A 169 16.50 3.44 4.68
C ARG A 169 14.97 3.50 4.64
N ALA A 170 14.26 2.75 5.47
CA ALA A 170 12.79 2.74 5.54
C ALA A 170 12.20 4.01 6.21
N ARG A 171 13.01 4.91 6.76
CA ARG A 171 12.55 6.09 7.51
C ARG A 171 11.54 6.96 6.75
N PRO A 172 11.71 7.25 5.44
CA PRO A 172 10.76 8.08 4.69
C PRO A 172 9.38 7.43 4.49
N ILE A 173 9.28 6.10 4.57
CA ILE A 173 8.04 5.35 4.37
C ILE A 173 7.12 5.40 5.60
N ARG A 174 7.67 5.53 6.78
CA ARG A 174 6.94 5.45 8.07
C ARG A 174 5.83 6.50 8.22
N PRO A 175 6.07 7.83 8.00
CA PRO A 175 5.04 8.85 8.20
C PRO A 175 3.80 8.68 7.32
N PRO A 176 3.90 8.42 5.99
CA PRO A 176 2.73 8.20 5.18
C PRO A 176 1.94 6.95 5.60
N LEU A 177 2.62 5.84 5.96
CA LEU A 177 1.93 4.63 6.42
C LEU A 177 1.16 4.84 7.72
N ARG A 178 1.72 5.58 8.69
CA ARG A 178 1.01 5.94 9.92
C ARG A 178 -0.26 6.72 9.63
N ARG A 179 -0.20 7.70 8.71
CA ARG A 179 -1.39 8.46 8.31
C ARG A 179 -2.44 7.58 7.63
N MET A 180 -2.02 6.67 6.75
CA MET A 180 -2.94 5.73 6.09
C MET A 180 -3.60 4.75 7.06
N ALA A 181 -3.02 4.50 8.22
CA ALA A 181 -3.57 3.60 9.23
C ALA A 181 -4.64 4.27 10.11
N VAL A 182 -4.69 5.60 10.18
CA VAL A 182 -5.61 6.37 11.05
C VAL A 182 -6.61 7.22 10.26
N ALA A 183 -6.44 7.39 8.93
CA ALA A 183 -7.38 8.06 8.05
C ALA A 183 -8.55 7.14 7.72
#